data_cd46e1250389fce264c49864708f18d4
#
_entry.id   cd46e1250389fce264c49864708f18d4
#
_cell.length_a   1.000
_cell.length_b   1.000
_cell.length_c   1.000
_cell.angle_alpha   90.00
_cell.angle_beta   90.00
_cell.angle_gamma   90.00
#
_symmetry.space_group_name_H-M   'P 1'
#
loop_
_entity.id
_entity.type
_entity.pdbx_description
1 polymer ?
#
loop_
_entity_poly.entity_id
_entity_poly.type
_entity_poly.pdbx_seq_one_letter_code
_entity_poly.pdbx_strand_id
1 'polypeptide(L)'
;MVNQYQEEKSQNVYCIIDKGRIMQMESMGLSMLDYAINSTLVLSNICLHKSDKIGLFTFSDKLGATLSASNKRIQLKKILEVLYAQKTTFQDSNFELLQQHVNDKVRTRSLLLLFTNFENPFTLQRSLPYLLQLKKRNLLVVVMFKNEELEQFSTLSPNSQRQFYQGILASKMLIEKEKMTK
;
A
#
# COMPACT_ATOMS: atom_id res chain seq x y z
N MET A 1 23.07 8.56 40.37
CA MET A 1 22.83 8.30 38.93
C MET A 1 21.57 7.48 38.81
N VAL A 2 20.49 8.07 38.31
CA VAL A 2 19.25 7.33 38.04
C VAL A 2 19.32 6.87 36.60
N ASN A 3 19.47 5.56 36.37
CA ASN A 3 19.35 4.98 35.04
C ASN A 3 17.86 4.99 34.66
N GLN A 4 17.44 5.92 33.82
CA GLN A 4 16.15 5.85 33.14
C GLN A 4 16.24 4.79 32.04
N TYR A 5 15.78 3.57 32.34
CA TYR A 5 15.51 2.56 31.33
C TYR A 5 14.25 2.99 30.58
N GLN A 6 14.41 3.55 29.40
CA GLN A 6 13.32 3.61 28.42
C GLN A 6 13.08 2.17 27.94
N GLU A 7 12.00 1.54 28.39
CA GLU A 7 11.51 0.31 27.78
C GLU A 7 11.14 0.64 26.33
N GLU A 8 11.99 0.26 25.40
CA GLU A 8 11.63 0.24 23.97
C GLU A 8 10.54 -0.81 23.76
N LYS A 9 9.30 -0.38 23.88
CA LYS A 9 8.14 -1.22 23.62
C LYS A 9 8.10 -1.56 22.14
N SER A 10 8.38 -2.82 21.80
CA SER A 10 8.26 -3.37 20.44
C SER A 10 6.90 -3.01 19.84
N GLN A 11 6.89 -2.28 18.73
CA GLN A 11 5.70 -1.83 18.03
C GLN A 11 5.17 -2.92 17.09
N ASN A 12 3.86 -2.99 16.93
CA ASN A 12 3.25 -3.84 15.89
C ASN A 12 3.07 -3.04 14.61
N VAL A 13 3.70 -3.49 13.54
CA VAL A 13 3.61 -2.90 12.20
C VAL A 13 3.00 -3.92 11.26
N TYR A 14 2.03 -3.52 10.46
CA TYR A 14 1.44 -4.35 9.42
C TYR A 14 1.58 -3.65 8.07
N CYS A 15 2.24 -4.31 7.13
CA CYS A 15 2.20 -3.92 5.73
C CYS A 15 0.95 -4.55 5.10
N ILE A 16 0.15 -3.74 4.42
CA ILE A 16 -1.08 -4.15 3.76
C ILE A 16 -0.93 -3.81 2.28
N ILE A 17 -0.96 -4.83 1.42
CA ILE A 17 -0.75 -4.68 -0.02
C ILE A 17 -2.05 -4.92 -0.75
N ASP A 18 -2.49 -3.90 -1.46
CA ASP A 18 -3.55 -4.00 -2.43
C ASP A 18 -3.04 -4.72 -3.69
N LYS A 19 -3.82 -5.68 -4.19
CA LYS A 19 -3.53 -6.43 -5.42
C LYS A 19 -4.59 -6.21 -6.51
N GLY A 20 -5.45 -5.23 -6.32
CA GLY A 20 -6.48 -4.91 -7.27
C GLY A 20 -5.95 -4.40 -8.60
N ARG A 21 -6.87 -4.24 -9.55
CA ARG A 21 -6.59 -3.85 -10.94
C ARG A 21 -5.68 -2.64 -11.07
N ILE A 22 -5.87 -1.62 -10.24
CA ILE A 22 -5.09 -0.37 -10.31
C ILE A 22 -3.59 -0.58 -10.03
N MET A 23 -3.24 -1.61 -9.24
CA MET A 23 -1.86 -1.93 -8.89
C MET A 23 -1.07 -2.60 -10.02
N GLN A 24 -1.73 -2.91 -11.17
CA GLN A 24 -1.06 -3.37 -12.39
C GLN A 24 -0.40 -2.25 -13.17
N MET A 25 -0.76 -0.99 -12.92
CA MET A 25 -0.16 0.13 -13.64
C MET A 25 1.36 0.08 -13.50
N GLU A 26 2.04 0.15 -14.63
CA GLU A 26 3.50 0.17 -14.70
C GLU A 26 4.02 1.61 -14.66
N SER A 27 5.17 1.77 -14.08
CA SER A 27 5.99 2.99 -14.12
C SER A 27 7.45 2.57 -14.07
N MET A 28 8.27 3.08 -14.99
CA MET A 28 9.71 2.77 -15.06
C MET A 28 10.00 1.25 -15.15
N GLY A 29 9.14 0.49 -15.85
CA GLY A 29 9.29 -0.95 -16.05
C GLY A 29 8.93 -1.86 -14.87
N LEU A 30 8.35 -1.29 -13.80
CA LEU A 30 7.84 -2.03 -12.65
C LEU A 30 6.36 -1.70 -12.42
N SER A 31 5.58 -2.71 -12.02
CA SER A 31 4.20 -2.46 -11.61
C SER A 31 4.13 -1.77 -10.23
N MET A 32 3.01 -1.10 -9.94
CA MET A 32 2.77 -0.52 -8.60
C MET A 32 2.79 -1.61 -7.52
N LEU A 33 2.39 -2.84 -7.86
CA LEU A 33 2.52 -3.99 -6.97
C LEU A 33 3.98 -4.32 -6.66
N ASP A 34 4.88 -4.27 -7.65
CA ASP A 34 6.31 -4.51 -7.45
C ASP A 34 6.92 -3.46 -6.52
N TYR A 35 6.53 -2.18 -6.68
CA TYR A 35 6.95 -1.13 -5.75
C TYR A 35 6.44 -1.39 -4.33
N ALA A 36 5.19 -1.84 -4.16
CA ALA A 36 4.64 -2.19 -2.85
C ALA A 36 5.38 -3.37 -2.21
N ILE A 37 5.70 -4.40 -3.00
CA ILE A 37 6.47 -5.57 -2.57
C ILE A 37 7.87 -5.14 -2.10
N ASN A 38 8.59 -4.38 -2.92
CA ASN A 38 9.94 -3.91 -2.60
C ASN A 38 9.94 -3.04 -1.34
N SER A 39 9.00 -2.10 -1.24
CA SER A 39 8.84 -1.25 -0.06
C SER A 39 8.55 -2.08 1.20
N THR A 40 7.69 -3.08 1.09
CA THR A 40 7.35 -3.99 2.20
C THR A 40 8.57 -4.78 2.67
N LEU A 41 9.41 -5.27 1.75
CA LEU A 41 10.63 -6.01 2.11
C LEU A 41 11.62 -5.13 2.85
N VAL A 42 11.85 -3.91 2.36
CA VAL A 42 12.75 -2.93 3.02
C VAL A 42 12.25 -2.59 4.42
N LEU A 43 10.96 -2.25 4.55
CA LEU A 43 10.34 -1.92 5.84
C LEU A 43 10.36 -3.11 6.80
N SER A 44 10.12 -4.33 6.30
CA SER A 44 10.18 -5.55 7.13
C SER A 44 11.59 -5.76 7.71
N ASN A 45 12.61 -5.53 6.92
CA ASN A 45 14.00 -5.61 7.38
C ASN A 45 14.29 -4.56 8.45
N ILE A 46 13.88 -3.30 8.23
CA ILE A 46 14.06 -2.21 9.19
C ILE A 46 13.34 -2.50 10.52
N CYS A 47 12.08 -2.95 10.47
CA CYS A 47 11.31 -3.28 11.67
C CYS A 47 11.97 -4.39 12.50
N LEU A 48 12.43 -5.46 11.83
CA LEU A 48 13.09 -6.56 12.51
C LEU A 48 14.44 -6.14 13.12
N HIS A 49 15.21 -5.26 12.47
CA HIS A 49 16.42 -4.70 13.04
C HIS A 49 16.16 -3.85 14.29
N LYS A 50 15.00 -3.17 14.34
CA LYS A 50 14.55 -2.40 15.51
C LYS A 50 13.83 -3.25 16.56
N SER A 51 13.81 -4.58 16.40
CA SER A 51 13.07 -5.49 17.28
C SER A 51 11.55 -5.27 17.27
N ASP A 52 11.02 -4.54 16.30
CA ASP A 52 9.58 -4.38 16.09
C ASP A 52 8.97 -5.64 15.48
N LYS A 53 7.66 -5.80 15.69
CA LYS A 53 6.90 -6.93 15.15
C LYS A 53 6.30 -6.54 13.81
N ILE A 54 6.62 -7.29 12.75
CA ILE A 54 6.10 -7.04 11.40
C ILE A 54 5.13 -8.14 10.96
N GLY A 55 3.96 -7.75 10.46
CA GLY A 55 2.96 -8.61 9.84
C GLY A 55 2.68 -8.17 8.40
N LEU A 56 1.97 -9.01 7.67
CA LEU A 56 1.62 -8.77 6.27
C LEU A 56 0.17 -9.19 6.01
N PHE A 57 -0.58 -8.34 5.32
CA PHE A 57 -1.86 -8.67 4.70
C PHE A 57 -1.80 -8.34 3.22
N THR A 58 -2.43 -9.16 2.39
CA THR A 58 -2.69 -8.84 1.00
C THR A 58 -4.18 -8.97 0.72
N PHE A 59 -4.73 -8.12 -0.14
CA PHE A 59 -6.15 -8.15 -0.49
C PHE A 59 -6.38 -7.65 -1.92
N SER A 60 -7.54 -8.00 -2.46
CA SER A 60 -8.12 -7.49 -3.70
C SER A 60 -9.64 -7.51 -3.54
N ASP A 61 -10.39 -8.14 -4.44
CA ASP A 61 -11.80 -8.52 -4.28
C ASP A 61 -11.99 -9.55 -3.15
N LYS A 62 -10.92 -10.29 -2.82
CA LYS A 62 -10.85 -11.31 -1.77
C LYS A 62 -9.64 -11.05 -0.87
N LEU A 63 -9.71 -11.62 0.32
CA LEU A 63 -8.55 -11.66 1.21
C LEU A 63 -7.49 -12.60 0.62
N GLY A 64 -6.25 -12.13 0.65
CA GLY A 64 -5.09 -12.90 0.22
C GLY A 64 -4.31 -13.46 1.40
N ALA A 65 -2.98 -13.35 1.32
CA ALA A 65 -2.10 -13.83 2.37
C ALA A 65 -2.25 -13.02 3.66
N THR A 66 -2.13 -13.72 4.79
CA THR A 66 -2.18 -13.17 6.14
C THR A 66 -1.03 -13.71 6.96
N LEU A 67 -0.13 -12.83 7.40
CA LEU A 67 0.95 -13.15 8.34
C LEU A 67 0.80 -12.27 9.59
N SER A 68 0.63 -12.91 10.74
CA SER A 68 0.60 -12.21 12.03
C SER A 68 1.93 -11.54 12.33
N ALA A 69 1.89 -10.42 13.06
CA ALA A 69 3.09 -9.67 13.41
C ALA A 69 4.03 -10.48 14.32
N SER A 70 5.30 -10.53 13.98
CA SER A 70 6.35 -11.22 14.73
C SER A 70 7.69 -10.52 14.54
N ASN A 71 8.54 -10.53 15.57
CA ASN A 71 9.92 -10.02 15.52
C ASN A 71 10.97 -11.13 15.38
N LYS A 72 10.54 -12.37 15.16
CA LYS A 72 11.47 -13.50 14.95
C LYS A 72 12.18 -13.34 13.61
N ARG A 73 13.48 -13.66 13.55
CA ARG A 73 14.29 -13.57 12.30
C ARG A 73 13.69 -14.35 11.12
N ILE A 74 13.02 -15.46 11.40
CA ILE A 74 12.34 -16.26 10.36
C ILE A 74 11.18 -15.51 9.68
N GLN A 75 10.67 -14.42 10.28
CA GLN A 75 9.55 -13.66 9.75
C GLN A 75 9.86 -13.03 8.38
N LEU A 76 11.09 -12.52 8.20
CA LEU A 76 11.50 -11.95 6.91
C LEU A 76 11.43 -12.99 5.78
N LYS A 77 11.90 -14.22 6.06
CA LYS A 77 11.83 -15.31 5.09
C LYS A 77 10.38 -15.65 4.73
N LYS A 78 9.49 -15.72 5.72
CA LYS A 78 8.05 -15.95 5.50
C LYS A 78 7.39 -14.86 4.65
N ILE A 79 7.72 -13.59 4.93
CA ILE A 79 7.22 -12.45 4.15
C ILE A 79 7.71 -12.56 2.71
N LEU A 80 8.99 -12.85 2.49
CA LEU A 80 9.59 -12.99 1.17
C LEU A 80 8.92 -14.13 0.38
N GLU A 81 8.73 -15.31 0.98
CA GLU A 81 8.05 -16.45 0.35
C GLU A 81 6.62 -16.11 -0.07
N VAL A 82 5.89 -15.39 0.79
CA VAL A 82 4.52 -14.95 0.48
C VAL A 82 4.53 -13.92 -0.65
N LEU A 83 5.41 -12.94 -0.60
CA LEU A 83 5.45 -11.85 -1.57
C LEU A 83 5.89 -12.31 -2.96
N TYR A 84 6.77 -13.30 -3.04
CA TYR A 84 7.23 -13.88 -4.31
C TYR A 84 6.09 -14.47 -5.16
N ALA A 85 5.05 -15.00 -4.50
CA ALA A 85 3.89 -15.60 -5.16
C ALA A 85 2.77 -14.59 -5.50
N GLN A 86 2.92 -13.30 -5.14
CA GLN A 86 1.85 -12.33 -5.36
C GLN A 86 1.76 -11.90 -6.82
N LYS A 87 0.51 -11.80 -7.28
CA LYS A 87 0.15 -11.25 -8.59
C LYS A 87 -1.06 -10.34 -8.42
N THR A 88 -1.17 -9.35 -9.28
CA THR A 88 -2.37 -8.51 -9.34
C THR A 88 -3.58 -9.30 -9.83
N THR A 89 -4.76 -8.85 -9.45
CA THR A 89 -6.04 -9.35 -9.97
C THR A 89 -6.67 -8.29 -10.86
N PHE A 90 -7.50 -8.71 -11.83
CA PHE A 90 -8.25 -7.77 -12.68
C PHE A 90 -9.51 -7.21 -12.01
N GLN A 91 -9.66 -7.46 -10.71
CA GLN A 91 -10.82 -7.06 -9.92
C GLN A 91 -10.55 -5.79 -9.11
N ASP A 92 -11.60 -5.07 -8.76
CA ASP A 92 -11.50 -3.92 -7.87
C ASP A 92 -11.27 -4.37 -6.42
N SER A 93 -10.55 -3.55 -5.67
CA SER A 93 -10.21 -3.87 -4.29
C SER A 93 -11.39 -3.64 -3.34
N ASN A 94 -11.63 -4.58 -2.45
CA ASN A 94 -12.70 -4.54 -1.46
C ASN A 94 -12.17 -4.08 -0.09
N PHE A 95 -12.30 -2.78 0.18
CA PHE A 95 -11.84 -2.15 1.43
C PHE A 95 -12.71 -2.53 2.63
N GLU A 96 -13.96 -2.94 2.42
CA GLU A 96 -14.83 -3.44 3.49
C GLU A 96 -14.29 -4.75 4.05
N LEU A 97 -13.96 -5.71 3.17
CA LEU A 97 -13.33 -6.97 3.58
C LEU A 97 -12.00 -6.74 4.29
N LEU A 98 -11.18 -5.82 3.79
CA LEU A 98 -9.93 -5.44 4.46
C LEU A 98 -10.21 -4.94 5.88
N GLN A 99 -11.15 -4.02 6.04
CA GLN A 99 -11.48 -3.43 7.34
C GLN A 99 -11.97 -4.50 8.33
N GLN A 100 -12.85 -5.40 7.92
CA GLN A 100 -13.31 -6.51 8.74
C GLN A 100 -12.15 -7.41 9.15
N HIS A 101 -11.29 -7.80 8.20
CA HIS A 101 -10.15 -8.67 8.46
C HIS A 101 -9.13 -8.04 9.42
N VAL A 102 -8.81 -6.77 9.24
CA VAL A 102 -7.90 -6.05 10.15
C VAL A 102 -8.48 -5.99 11.56
N ASN A 103 -9.77 -5.70 11.71
CA ASN A 103 -10.43 -5.67 13.02
C ASN A 103 -10.38 -7.03 13.74
N ASP A 104 -10.49 -8.13 13.00
CA ASP A 104 -10.44 -9.47 13.55
C ASP A 104 -9.01 -9.91 13.94
N LYS A 105 -8.01 -9.52 13.16
CA LYS A 105 -6.63 -9.99 13.31
C LYS A 105 -5.76 -9.05 14.13
N VAL A 106 -6.00 -7.75 14.06
CA VAL A 106 -5.19 -6.72 14.75
C VAL A 106 -5.91 -6.30 16.03
N ARG A 107 -5.56 -6.94 17.15
CA ARG A 107 -6.21 -6.69 18.44
C ARG A 107 -5.61 -5.57 19.27
N THR A 108 -4.38 -5.19 18.99
CA THR A 108 -3.65 -4.11 19.66
C THR A 108 -3.43 -2.96 18.70
N ARG A 109 -3.37 -1.74 19.23
CA ARG A 109 -3.05 -0.55 18.42
C ARG A 109 -1.75 -0.76 17.68
N SER A 110 -1.77 -0.64 16.36
CA SER A 110 -0.67 -0.96 15.46
C SER A 110 -0.47 0.14 14.42
N LEU A 111 0.71 0.18 13.81
CA LEU A 111 0.95 0.95 12.59
C LEU A 111 0.51 0.09 11.39
N LEU A 112 -0.40 0.64 10.59
CA LEU A 112 -0.86 0.03 9.34
C LEU A 112 -0.31 0.83 8.17
N LEU A 113 0.54 0.21 7.35
CA LEU A 113 1.09 0.78 6.13
C LEU A 113 0.33 0.17 4.95
N LEU A 114 -0.64 0.91 4.42
CA LEU A 114 -1.48 0.47 3.31
C LEU A 114 -0.91 0.98 1.98
N PHE A 115 -0.42 0.05 1.17
CA PHE A 115 0.03 0.30 -0.20
C PHE A 115 -1.13 0.08 -1.15
N THR A 116 -1.63 1.13 -1.75
CA THR A 116 -2.77 1.11 -2.68
C THR A 116 -2.70 2.30 -3.63
N ASN A 117 -3.51 2.27 -4.67
CA ASN A 117 -3.76 3.43 -5.53
C ASN A 117 -5.26 3.56 -5.79
N PHE A 118 -5.68 4.78 -6.11
CA PHE A 118 -7.05 5.08 -6.49
C PHE A 118 -7.07 5.62 -7.92
N GLU A 119 -7.99 5.13 -8.72
CA GLU A 119 -8.12 5.54 -10.13
C GLU A 119 -8.67 6.97 -10.24
N ASN A 120 -9.62 7.30 -9.37
CA ASN A 120 -10.29 8.59 -9.36
C ASN A 120 -10.84 8.94 -7.96
N PRO A 121 -11.28 10.20 -7.73
CA PRO A 121 -11.82 10.63 -6.43
C PRO A 121 -13.03 9.82 -5.95
N PHE A 122 -13.86 9.28 -6.85
CA PHE A 122 -15.03 8.49 -6.47
C PHE A 122 -14.65 7.16 -5.81
N THR A 123 -13.61 6.48 -6.35
CA THR A 123 -13.09 5.24 -5.74
C THR A 123 -12.51 5.50 -4.36
N LEU A 124 -11.79 6.61 -4.18
CA LEU A 124 -11.31 7.04 -2.87
C LEU A 124 -12.48 7.35 -1.93
N GLN A 125 -13.46 8.15 -2.35
CA GLN A 125 -14.60 8.53 -1.53
C GLN A 125 -15.41 7.30 -1.05
N ARG A 126 -15.58 6.30 -1.92
CA ARG A 126 -16.25 5.04 -1.57
C ARG A 126 -15.47 4.23 -0.54
N SER A 127 -14.14 4.29 -0.59
CA SER A 127 -13.25 3.54 0.32
C SER A 127 -13.02 4.27 1.65
N LEU A 128 -13.19 5.59 1.67
CA LEU A 128 -12.88 6.46 2.80
C LEU A 128 -13.55 6.05 4.13
N PRO A 129 -14.84 5.65 4.17
CA PRO A 129 -15.48 5.21 5.42
C PRO A 129 -14.75 4.05 6.09
N TYR A 130 -14.27 3.08 5.32
CA TYR A 130 -13.54 1.92 5.82
C TYR A 130 -12.14 2.30 6.31
N LEU A 131 -11.44 3.18 5.57
CA LEU A 131 -10.14 3.71 5.98
C LEU A 131 -10.23 4.51 7.28
N LEU A 132 -11.26 5.34 7.44
CA LEU A 132 -11.50 6.08 8.67
C LEU A 132 -11.80 5.16 9.86
N GLN A 133 -12.47 4.04 9.65
CA GLN A 133 -12.69 3.05 10.71
C GLN A 133 -11.37 2.37 11.13
N LEU A 134 -10.49 2.04 10.18
CA LEU A 134 -9.14 1.52 10.48
C LEU A 134 -8.32 2.52 11.31
N LYS A 135 -8.38 3.81 10.95
CA LYS A 135 -7.70 4.91 11.66
C LYS A 135 -8.16 5.06 13.11
N LYS A 136 -9.41 4.75 13.45
CA LYS A 136 -9.93 4.92 14.84
C LYS A 136 -9.15 4.08 15.86
N ARG A 137 -8.69 2.90 15.49
CA ARG A 137 -8.01 1.94 16.39
C ARG A 137 -6.51 1.86 16.16
N ASN A 138 -6.02 2.29 14.99
CA ASN A 138 -4.65 2.14 14.56
C ASN A 138 -4.08 3.46 14.04
N LEU A 139 -2.76 3.51 13.86
CA LEU A 139 -2.13 4.55 13.05
C LEU A 139 -2.11 4.08 11.60
N LEU A 140 -2.96 4.66 10.76
CA LEU A 140 -3.04 4.31 9.34
C LEU A 140 -2.21 5.30 8.52
N VAL A 141 -1.30 4.76 7.73
CA VAL A 141 -0.56 5.48 6.68
C VAL A 141 -0.92 4.86 5.34
N VAL A 142 -1.45 5.65 4.43
CA VAL A 142 -1.75 5.23 3.06
C VAL A 142 -0.62 5.68 2.16
N VAL A 143 0.00 4.74 1.47
CA VAL A 143 1.09 4.98 0.52
C VAL A 143 0.55 4.79 -0.88
N MET A 144 0.55 5.87 -1.65
CA MET A 144 0.15 5.87 -3.05
C MET A 144 1.37 6.11 -3.93
N PHE A 145 1.50 5.33 -4.99
CA PHE A 145 2.61 5.47 -5.94
C PHE A 145 2.26 6.47 -7.04
N LYS A 146 3.22 7.33 -7.35
CA LYS A 146 3.15 8.26 -8.45
C LYS A 146 3.59 7.56 -9.73
N ASN A 147 2.90 7.82 -10.83
CA ASN A 147 3.31 7.31 -12.13
C ASN A 147 4.05 8.43 -12.88
N GLU A 148 5.37 8.33 -12.94
CA GLU A 148 6.22 9.34 -13.59
C GLU A 148 6.05 9.37 -15.11
N GLU A 149 5.69 8.24 -15.73
CA GLU A 149 5.43 8.21 -17.18
C GLU A 149 4.22 9.06 -17.55
N LEU A 150 3.16 9.05 -16.72
CA LEU A 150 2.01 9.92 -16.93
C LEU A 150 2.39 11.40 -16.86
N GLU A 151 3.34 11.80 -16.02
CA GLU A 151 3.85 13.16 -15.97
C GLU A 151 4.62 13.53 -17.23
N GLN A 152 5.48 12.63 -17.70
CA GLN A 152 6.22 12.83 -18.96
C GLN A 152 5.25 12.97 -20.14
N PHE A 153 4.22 12.13 -20.24
CA PHE A 153 3.21 12.24 -21.29
C PHE A 153 2.42 13.54 -21.25
N SER A 154 2.19 14.12 -20.07
CA SER A 154 1.49 15.39 -19.93
C SER A 154 2.31 16.61 -20.36
N THR A 155 3.64 16.50 -20.35
CA THR A 155 4.58 17.59 -20.67
C THR A 155 5.16 17.53 -22.09
N LEU A 156 5.06 16.37 -22.76
CA LEU A 156 5.56 16.17 -24.12
C LEU A 156 4.72 16.94 -25.15
N SER A 157 5.39 17.65 -26.06
CA SER A 157 4.74 18.24 -27.22
C SER A 157 4.25 17.13 -28.15
N PRO A 158 2.94 17.05 -28.45
CA PRO A 158 2.40 15.95 -29.22
C PRO A 158 2.81 16.05 -30.70
N ASN A 159 3.47 15.02 -31.21
CA ASN A 159 3.85 14.90 -32.64
C ASN A 159 2.80 14.12 -33.45
N SER A 160 1.74 13.60 -32.82
CA SER A 160 0.65 12.88 -33.49
C SER A 160 -0.67 13.08 -32.74
N GLN A 161 -1.78 12.91 -33.48
CA GLN A 161 -3.13 13.00 -32.89
C GLN A 161 -3.32 12.02 -31.71
N ARG A 162 -2.74 10.82 -31.79
CA ARG A 162 -2.78 9.82 -30.72
C ARG A 162 -2.05 10.30 -29.46
N GLN A 163 -0.87 10.91 -29.60
CA GLN A 163 -0.10 11.48 -28.51
C GLN A 163 -0.82 12.66 -27.85
N PHE A 164 -1.54 13.47 -28.65
CA PHE A 164 -2.37 14.56 -28.14
C PHE A 164 -3.48 14.05 -27.21
N TYR A 165 -4.23 13.01 -27.60
CA TYR A 165 -5.25 12.40 -26.76
C TYR A 165 -4.65 11.75 -25.49
N GLN A 166 -3.51 11.09 -25.61
CA GLN A 166 -2.81 10.50 -24.48
C GLN A 166 -2.36 11.58 -23.47
N GLY A 167 -1.84 12.71 -23.94
CA GLY A 167 -1.46 13.84 -23.10
C GLY A 167 -2.63 14.45 -22.33
N ILE A 168 -3.79 14.62 -22.98
CA ILE A 168 -5.01 15.12 -22.30
C ILE A 168 -5.48 14.14 -21.21
N LEU A 169 -5.50 12.85 -21.49
CA LEU A 169 -5.88 11.83 -20.52
C LEU A 169 -4.91 11.80 -19.34
N ALA A 170 -3.60 11.85 -19.61
CA ALA A 170 -2.58 11.89 -18.57
C ALA A 170 -2.73 13.12 -17.67
N SER A 171 -2.92 14.31 -18.26
CA SER A 171 -3.13 15.56 -17.51
C SER A 171 -4.38 15.50 -16.63
N LYS A 172 -5.48 14.94 -17.14
CA LYS A 172 -6.71 14.75 -16.36
C LYS A 172 -6.48 13.82 -15.16
N MET A 173 -5.81 12.69 -15.37
CA MET A 173 -5.48 11.74 -14.29
C MET A 173 -4.58 12.35 -13.23
N LEU A 174 -3.61 13.19 -13.61
CA LEU A 174 -2.72 13.89 -12.68
C LEU A 174 -3.49 14.91 -11.82
N ILE A 175 -4.36 15.71 -12.43
CA ILE A 175 -5.22 16.67 -11.70
C ILE A 175 -6.14 15.95 -10.70
N GLU A 176 -6.71 14.82 -11.10
CA GLU A 176 -7.56 14.01 -10.20
C GLU A 176 -6.75 13.44 -9.03
N LYS A 177 -5.51 12.98 -9.27
CA LYS A 177 -4.60 12.51 -8.21
C LYS A 177 -4.20 13.61 -7.23
N GLU A 178 -3.89 14.80 -7.70
CA GLU A 178 -3.57 15.94 -6.81
C GLU A 178 -4.74 16.30 -5.89
N LYS A 179 -5.98 16.19 -6.37
CA LYS A 179 -7.18 16.41 -5.55
C LYS A 179 -7.38 15.36 -4.45
N MET A 180 -6.82 14.15 -4.62
CA MET A 180 -6.93 13.08 -3.64
C MET A 180 -5.87 13.17 -2.53
N THR A 181 -4.80 13.93 -2.74
CA THR A 181 -3.69 14.08 -1.78
C THR A 181 -3.79 15.35 -0.91
N LYS A 182 -4.71 16.24 -1.23
CA LYS A 182 -5.05 17.44 -0.43
C LYS A 182 -6.20 17.15 0.53
#